data_76091585513df087515f0c118b88818b
#
_entry.id   76091585513df087515f0c118b88818b
#
_cell.length_a   1.000
_cell.length_b   1.000
_cell.length_c   1.000
_cell.angle_alpha   90.00
_cell.angle_beta   90.00
_cell.angle_gamma   90.00
#
_symmetry.space_group_name_H-M   'P 1'
#
loop_
_entity.id
_entity.type
_entity.pdbx_description
1 polymer ?
#
loop_
_entity_poly.entity_id
_entity_poly.type
_entity_poly.pdbx_seq_one_letter_code
_entity_poly.pdbx_strand_id
1 'polypeptide(L)'
;FFEENIRNYEYDAIMEVAREALEYNDTVFINSPFTREVRTPGYMENLRQDLLKIGAELVVVWVQCDVEVCRQRMIARNSDRDTWKLENWDEYIKKINFTVPDGIKNLFLFNNSSDEAFKKSLDEAVKYFKNLK
;
A
#
# COMPACT_ATOMS: atom_id res chain seq x y z
N PHE A 1 -6.17 2.51 22.28
CA PHE A 1 -5.76 1.17 22.76
C PHE A 1 -6.54 0.06 22.02
N PHE A 2 -7.86 0.14 22.03
CA PHE A 2 -8.72 -0.89 21.43
C PHE A 2 -8.55 -0.99 19.91
N GLU A 3 -8.57 0.14 19.20
CA GLU A 3 -8.38 0.19 17.74
C GLU A 3 -7.00 -0.32 17.31
N GLU A 4 -5.95 0.03 18.05
CA GLU A 4 -4.59 -0.40 17.75
C GLU A 4 -4.42 -1.91 17.88
N ASN A 5 -4.96 -2.51 18.92
CA ASN A 5 -4.90 -3.95 19.14
C ASN A 5 -5.68 -4.73 18.08
N ILE A 6 -6.89 -4.29 17.73
CA ILE A 6 -7.69 -4.92 16.66
C ILE A 6 -6.94 -4.84 15.35
N ARG A 7 -6.37 -3.70 15.02
CA ARG A 7 -5.60 -3.51 13.80
C ARG A 7 -4.40 -4.46 13.72
N ASN A 8 -3.68 -4.64 14.81
CA ASN A 8 -2.55 -5.57 14.84
C ASN A 8 -3.01 -7.00 14.60
N TYR A 9 -4.10 -7.45 15.19
CA TYR A 9 -4.68 -8.76 14.95
C TYR A 9 -5.13 -8.95 13.50
N GLU A 10 -5.71 -7.93 12.90
CA GLU A 10 -6.12 -7.97 11.49
C GLU A 10 -4.91 -8.17 10.56
N TYR A 11 -3.83 -7.43 10.76
CA TYR A 11 -2.61 -7.56 9.97
C TYR A 11 -1.90 -8.89 10.19
N ASP A 12 -1.84 -9.37 11.42
CA ASP A 12 -1.29 -10.69 11.73
C ASP A 12 -2.07 -11.79 11.02
N ALA A 13 -3.40 -11.72 11.02
CA ALA A 13 -4.27 -12.66 10.31
C ALA A 13 -4.05 -12.61 8.79
N ILE A 14 -3.96 -11.41 8.21
CA ILE A 14 -3.68 -11.22 6.78
C ILE A 14 -2.34 -11.86 6.41
N MET A 15 -1.30 -11.65 7.20
CA MET A 15 0.02 -12.20 6.94
C MET A 15 0.06 -13.72 7.10
N GLU A 16 -0.68 -14.28 8.04
CA GLU A 16 -0.79 -15.73 8.20
C GLU A 16 -1.46 -16.38 6.99
N VAL A 17 -2.58 -15.82 6.53
CA VAL A 17 -3.26 -16.26 5.30
C VAL A 17 -2.32 -16.15 4.09
N ALA A 18 -1.56 -15.07 3.97
CA ALA A 18 -0.60 -14.87 2.88
C ALA A 18 0.50 -15.93 2.89
N ARG A 19 1.03 -16.28 4.06
CA ARG A 19 2.05 -17.35 4.19
C ARG A 19 1.51 -18.70 3.76
N GLU A 20 0.29 -19.06 4.18
CA GLU A 20 -0.38 -20.28 3.75
C GLU A 20 -0.61 -20.29 2.24
N ALA A 21 -1.08 -19.17 1.68
CA ALA A 21 -1.31 -19.05 0.24
C ALA A 21 -0.03 -19.21 -0.59
N LEU A 22 1.11 -18.77 -0.08
CA LEU A 22 2.42 -18.93 -0.73
C LEU A 22 2.88 -20.40 -0.83
N GLU A 23 2.33 -21.30 -0.03
CA GLU A 23 2.61 -22.75 -0.17
C GLU A 23 2.09 -23.31 -1.49
N TYR A 24 1.06 -22.70 -2.06
CA TYR A 24 0.35 -23.17 -3.25
C TYR A 24 0.39 -22.22 -4.44
N ASN A 25 0.97 -21.05 -4.27
CA ASN A 25 0.99 -20.00 -5.30
C ASN A 25 2.37 -19.34 -5.38
N ASP A 26 2.81 -19.04 -6.58
CA ASP A 26 4.07 -18.35 -6.83
C ASP A 26 4.02 -16.88 -6.42
N THR A 27 2.83 -16.28 -6.47
CA THR A 27 2.64 -14.86 -6.17
C THR A 27 1.35 -14.66 -5.38
N VAL A 28 1.43 -13.86 -4.33
CA VAL A 28 0.29 -13.45 -3.52
C VAL A 28 0.24 -11.93 -3.46
N PHE A 29 -0.90 -11.34 -3.78
CA PHE A 29 -1.14 -9.91 -3.64
C PHE A 29 -1.93 -9.62 -2.37
N ILE A 30 -1.44 -8.67 -1.58
CA ILE A 30 -2.16 -8.15 -0.42
C ILE A 30 -2.56 -6.70 -0.72
N ASN A 31 -3.86 -6.45 -0.77
CA ASN A 31 -4.41 -5.10 -0.93
C ASN A 31 -4.95 -4.61 0.41
N SER A 32 -4.16 -3.82 1.10
CA SER A 32 -4.50 -3.28 2.42
C SER A 32 -3.76 -1.97 2.67
N PRO A 33 -4.32 -1.06 3.48
CA PRO A 33 -3.67 0.21 3.78
C PRO A 33 -2.55 0.05 4.82
N PHE A 34 -1.38 -0.38 4.40
CA PHE A 34 -0.18 -0.51 5.25
C PHE A 34 0.51 0.83 5.57
N THR A 35 -0.22 1.93 5.59
CA THR A 35 0.34 3.28 5.73
C THR A 35 1.14 3.51 7.01
N ARG A 36 0.76 2.87 8.11
CA ARG A 36 1.52 2.91 9.37
C ARG A 36 2.77 2.04 9.29
N GLU A 37 2.61 0.83 8.81
CA GLU A 37 3.64 -0.21 8.79
C GLU A 37 4.82 0.20 7.89
N VAL A 38 4.56 0.78 6.72
CA VAL A 38 5.62 1.25 5.80
C VAL A 38 6.42 2.41 6.38
N ARG A 39 5.87 3.14 7.35
CA ARG A 39 6.54 4.28 8.00
C ARG A 39 7.11 3.95 9.38
N THR A 40 6.81 2.76 9.91
CA THR A 40 7.38 2.31 11.19
C THR A 40 8.81 1.82 10.98
N PRO A 41 9.81 2.42 11.64
CA PRO A 41 11.20 2.03 11.46
C PRO A 41 11.42 0.52 11.67
N GLY A 42 12.04 -0.11 10.69
CA GLY A 42 12.39 -1.53 10.75
C GLY A 42 11.25 -2.51 10.49
N TYR A 43 9.99 -2.10 10.48
CA TYR A 43 8.85 -3.01 10.31
C TYR A 43 8.91 -3.76 8.98
N MET A 44 9.03 -3.05 7.87
CA MET A 44 9.05 -3.66 6.53
C MET A 44 10.31 -4.49 6.30
N GLU A 45 11.45 -4.08 6.83
CA GLU A 45 12.68 -4.87 6.73
C GLU A 45 12.59 -6.18 7.53
N ASN A 46 12.03 -6.14 8.72
CA ASN A 46 11.80 -7.34 9.52
C ASN A 46 10.83 -8.30 8.81
N LEU A 47 9.75 -7.77 8.23
CA LEU A 47 8.80 -8.55 7.43
C LEU A 47 9.49 -9.17 6.20
N ARG A 48 10.32 -8.40 5.51
CA ARG A 48 11.09 -8.89 4.35
C ARG A 48 12.01 -10.04 4.75
N GLN A 49 12.72 -9.91 5.86
CA GLN A 49 13.61 -10.96 6.36
C GLN A 49 12.84 -12.22 6.75
N ASP A 50 11.71 -12.07 7.40
CA ASP A 50 10.86 -13.21 7.77
C ASP A 50 10.33 -13.96 6.54
N LEU A 51 9.94 -13.25 5.51
CA LEU A 51 9.48 -13.84 4.26
C LEU A 51 10.61 -14.52 3.48
N LEU A 52 11.82 -13.97 3.51
CA LEU A 52 12.99 -14.62 2.90
C LEU A 52 13.30 -15.98 3.52
N LYS A 53 13.04 -16.16 4.81
CA LYS A 53 13.22 -17.46 5.49
C LYS A 53 12.34 -18.55 4.92
N ILE A 54 11.20 -18.22 4.35
CA ILE A 54 10.30 -19.18 3.68
C ILE A 54 10.44 -19.12 2.15
N GLY A 55 11.48 -18.48 1.64
CA GLY A 55 11.76 -18.41 0.20
C GLY A 55 10.90 -17.41 -0.56
N ALA A 56 10.24 -16.47 0.12
CA ALA A 56 9.41 -15.45 -0.50
C ALA A 56 10.09 -14.08 -0.53
N GLU A 57 9.87 -13.33 -1.59
CA GLU A 57 10.37 -11.98 -1.76
C GLU A 57 9.25 -10.97 -1.58
N LEU A 58 9.49 -9.95 -0.75
CA LEU A 58 8.53 -8.87 -0.50
C LEU A 58 8.75 -7.74 -1.49
N VAL A 59 7.68 -7.35 -2.16
CA VAL A 59 7.63 -6.13 -2.98
C VAL A 59 6.53 -5.24 -2.44
N VAL A 60 6.85 -3.98 -2.18
CA VAL A 60 5.87 -2.96 -1.80
C VAL A 60 5.49 -2.17 -3.04
N VAL A 61 4.22 -2.23 -3.42
CA VAL A 61 3.68 -1.37 -4.48
C VAL A 61 3.02 -0.16 -3.81
N TRP A 62 3.66 0.99 -3.94
CA TRP A 62 3.14 2.24 -3.43
C TRP A 62 2.29 2.92 -4.51
N VAL A 63 0.99 2.91 -4.32
CA VAL A 63 0.05 3.55 -5.26
C VAL A 63 -0.12 5.01 -4.87
N GLN A 64 0.33 5.89 -5.74
CA GLN A 64 0.31 7.33 -5.53
C GLN A 64 -0.65 8.04 -6.49
N CYS A 65 -1.26 9.09 -5.99
CA CYS A 65 -2.15 9.95 -6.77
C CYS A 65 -1.92 11.41 -6.33
N ASP A 66 -2.00 12.33 -7.28
CA ASP A 66 -1.94 13.76 -6.97
C ASP A 66 -3.07 14.14 -6.00
N VAL A 67 -2.74 15.01 -5.05
CA VAL A 67 -3.67 15.40 -3.96
C VAL A 67 -4.97 15.98 -4.52
N GLU A 68 -4.90 16.85 -5.53
CA GLU A 68 -6.09 17.43 -6.15
C GLU A 68 -6.93 16.38 -6.91
N VAL A 69 -6.28 15.44 -7.58
CA VAL A 69 -6.97 14.33 -8.24
C VAL A 69 -7.68 13.44 -7.21
N CYS A 70 -7.04 13.18 -6.07
CA CYS A 70 -7.67 12.47 -4.94
C CYS A 70 -8.94 13.18 -4.47
N ARG A 71 -8.87 14.50 -4.32
CA ARG A 71 -10.01 15.34 -3.91
C ARG A 71 -11.16 15.22 -4.92
N GLN A 72 -10.89 15.39 -6.19
CA GLN A 72 -11.89 15.29 -7.25
C GLN A 72 -12.56 13.92 -7.29
N ARG A 73 -11.78 12.85 -7.10
CA ARG A 73 -12.31 11.49 -7.02
C ARG A 73 -13.20 11.27 -5.80
N MET A 74 -12.85 11.85 -4.65
CA MET A 74 -13.71 11.80 -3.45
C MET A 74 -15.03 12.53 -3.67
N ILE A 75 -15.00 13.69 -4.31
CA ILE A 75 -16.19 14.45 -4.68
C ILE A 75 -17.08 13.63 -5.62
N ALA A 76 -16.49 13.08 -6.68
CA ALA A 76 -17.22 12.29 -7.66
C ALA A 76 -17.83 11.00 -7.08
N ARG A 77 -17.12 10.36 -6.15
CA ARG A 77 -17.60 9.16 -5.46
C ARG A 77 -18.77 9.44 -4.53
N ASN A 78 -18.85 10.63 -3.99
CA ASN A 78 -19.95 11.10 -3.12
C ASN A 78 -20.29 10.10 -1.99
N SER A 79 -19.28 9.65 -1.26
CA SER A 79 -19.43 8.68 -0.18
C SER A 79 -19.47 9.38 1.18
N ASP A 80 -20.36 8.94 2.07
CA ASP A 80 -20.49 9.47 3.43
C ASP A 80 -19.19 9.41 4.22
N ARG A 81 -18.35 8.41 4.00
CA ARG A 81 -17.03 8.28 4.62
C ARG A 81 -16.08 9.42 4.28
N ASP A 82 -16.33 10.15 3.21
CA ASP A 82 -15.49 11.25 2.75
C ASP A 82 -16.01 12.62 3.17
N THR A 83 -17.23 12.71 3.72
CA THR A 83 -17.90 13.98 4.05
C THR A 83 -17.02 14.86 4.92
N TRP A 84 -16.57 14.36 6.07
CA TRP A 84 -15.72 15.14 6.97
C TRP A 84 -14.42 15.59 6.29
N LYS A 85 -13.79 14.71 5.52
CA LYS A 85 -12.53 15.00 4.82
C LYS A 85 -12.67 16.14 3.83
N LEU A 86 -13.76 16.15 3.06
CA LEU A 86 -14.03 17.18 2.06
C LEU A 86 -14.41 18.52 2.70
N GLU A 87 -15.19 18.48 3.78
CA GLU A 87 -15.56 19.68 4.54
C GLU A 87 -14.37 20.30 5.29
N ASN A 88 -13.39 19.48 5.69
CA ASN A 88 -12.20 19.89 6.44
C ASN A 88 -10.91 19.60 5.66
N TRP A 89 -10.90 19.89 4.37
CA TRP A 89 -9.84 19.47 3.46
C TRP A 89 -8.43 19.91 3.89
N ASP A 90 -8.27 21.18 4.29
CA ASP A 90 -6.97 21.69 4.71
C ASP A 90 -6.44 21.02 5.98
N GLU A 91 -7.33 20.70 6.90
CA GLU A 91 -6.98 19.93 8.11
C GLU A 91 -6.65 18.47 7.77
N TYR A 92 -7.43 17.87 6.88
CA TYR A 92 -7.22 16.50 6.44
C TYR A 92 -5.86 16.31 5.77
N ILE A 93 -5.51 17.16 4.80
CA ILE A 93 -4.23 17.03 4.08
C ILE A 93 -3.02 17.29 4.96
N LYS A 94 -3.15 18.07 6.04
CA LYS A 94 -2.08 18.26 7.02
C LYS A 94 -1.79 17.01 7.85
N LYS A 95 -2.81 16.19 8.08
CA LYS A 95 -2.71 14.93 8.86
C LYS A 95 -2.21 13.77 8.03
N ILE A 96 -2.40 13.80 6.71
CA ILE A 96 -2.01 12.71 5.81
C ILE A 96 -0.63 12.98 5.24
N ASN A 97 0.23 11.98 5.32
CA ASN A 97 1.54 12.02 4.68
C ASN A 97 1.46 11.41 3.28
N PHE A 98 1.52 12.26 2.26
CA PHE A 98 1.48 11.87 0.85
C PHE A 98 2.85 11.52 0.27
N THR A 99 3.92 11.68 1.05
CA THR A 99 5.28 11.38 0.56
C THR A 99 5.49 9.87 0.39
N VAL A 100 6.34 9.51 -0.57
CA VAL A 100 6.75 8.13 -0.76
C VAL A 100 7.57 7.68 0.46
N PRO A 101 7.30 6.50 1.06
CA PRO A 101 8.08 6.02 2.20
C PRO A 101 9.55 5.80 1.85
N ASP A 102 10.44 6.14 2.77
CA ASP A 102 11.87 5.94 2.64
C ASP A 102 12.32 4.58 3.17
N GLY A 103 13.50 4.14 2.73
CA GLY A 103 14.22 3.01 3.31
C GLY A 103 13.56 1.65 3.09
N ILE A 104 12.62 1.55 2.17
CA ILE A 104 11.99 0.28 1.82
C ILE A 104 12.71 -0.33 0.62
N LYS A 105 13.26 -1.51 0.82
CA LYS A 105 13.86 -2.30 -0.25
C LYS A 105 12.75 -2.91 -1.12
N ASN A 106 12.93 -2.90 -2.43
CA ASN A 106 11.96 -3.38 -3.41
C ASN A 106 10.62 -2.62 -3.37
N LEU A 107 10.68 -1.29 -3.34
CA LEU A 107 9.49 -0.45 -3.50
C LEU A 107 9.28 -0.13 -4.98
N PHE A 108 8.09 -0.40 -5.48
CA PHE A 108 7.64 -0.01 -6.81
C PHE A 108 6.62 1.14 -6.70
N LEU A 109 6.91 2.26 -7.34
CA LEU A 109 6.02 3.42 -7.36
C LEU A 109 5.03 3.30 -8.51
N PHE A 110 3.74 3.21 -8.18
CA PHE A 110 2.65 3.13 -9.15
C PHE A 110 1.87 4.44 -9.14
N ASN A 111 1.90 5.17 -10.27
CA ASN A 111 1.20 6.45 -10.39
C ASN A 111 -0.21 6.26 -10.94
N ASN A 112 -1.21 6.65 -10.15
CA ASN A 112 -2.62 6.55 -10.47
C ASN A 112 -3.28 7.94 -10.58
N SER A 113 -2.54 8.96 -11.01
CA SER A 113 -3.05 10.34 -11.11
C SER A 113 -3.91 10.59 -12.35
N SER A 114 -3.76 9.78 -13.41
CA SER A 114 -4.51 9.87 -14.66
C SER A 114 -4.58 8.49 -15.33
N ASP A 115 -5.44 8.35 -16.33
CA ASP A 115 -5.51 7.12 -17.11
C ASP A 115 -4.20 6.83 -17.85
N GLU A 116 -3.54 7.86 -18.36
CA GLU A 116 -2.25 7.74 -19.04
C GLU A 116 -1.16 7.29 -18.06
N ALA A 117 -1.07 7.93 -16.89
CA ALA A 117 -0.13 7.56 -15.84
C ALA A 117 -0.39 6.13 -15.34
N PHE A 118 -1.64 5.75 -15.18
CA PHE A 118 -2.05 4.39 -14.80
C PHE A 118 -1.55 3.36 -15.81
N LYS A 119 -1.82 3.55 -17.09
CA LYS A 119 -1.39 2.62 -18.15
C LYS A 119 0.13 2.46 -18.20
N LYS A 120 0.84 3.58 -18.11
CA LYS A 120 2.31 3.58 -18.08
C LYS A 120 2.83 2.81 -16.86
N SER A 121 2.29 3.09 -15.68
CA SER A 121 2.68 2.40 -14.45
C SER A 121 2.34 0.90 -14.49
N LEU A 122 1.22 0.53 -15.10
CA LEU A 122 0.84 -0.87 -15.27
C LEU A 122 1.83 -1.61 -16.19
N ASP A 123 2.22 -1.02 -17.31
CA ASP A 123 3.20 -1.61 -18.22
C ASP A 123 4.57 -1.78 -17.53
N GLU A 124 5.00 -0.78 -16.78
CA GLU A 124 6.24 -0.82 -16.00
C GLU A 124 6.16 -1.88 -14.88
N ALA A 125 5.02 -2.00 -14.20
CA ALA A 125 4.80 -3.00 -13.17
C ALA A 125 4.88 -4.42 -13.74
N VAL A 126 4.27 -4.68 -14.87
CA VAL A 126 4.32 -5.99 -15.56
C VAL A 126 5.76 -6.36 -15.88
N LYS A 127 6.56 -5.43 -16.41
CA LYS A 127 7.97 -5.64 -16.70
C LYS A 127 8.77 -5.92 -15.42
N TYR A 128 8.52 -5.13 -14.38
CA TYR A 128 9.19 -5.27 -13.09
C TYR A 128 8.96 -6.65 -12.48
N PHE A 129 7.71 -7.09 -12.40
CA PHE A 129 7.37 -8.39 -11.82
C PHE A 129 7.87 -9.57 -12.67
N LYS A 130 7.87 -9.45 -13.99
CA LYS A 130 8.46 -10.49 -14.85
C LYS A 130 9.97 -10.66 -14.66
N ASN A 131 10.67 -9.58 -14.33
CA ASN A 131 12.13 -9.60 -14.13
C ASN A 131 12.52 -10.11 -12.74
N LEU A 132 11.59 -10.24 -11.80
CA LEU A 132 11.86 -10.81 -10.47
C LEU A 132 12.01 -12.33 -10.47
N LYS A 133 11.61 -12.99 -11.55
CA LYS A 133 11.65 -14.46 -11.65
C LYS A 133 12.99 -14.98 -12.18
#